data_d93d7070caa73c3d40b0367178ca8865
#
_entry.id   d93d7070caa73c3d40b0367178ca8865
#
_cell.length_a   1.000
_cell.length_b   1.000
_cell.length_c   1.000
_cell.angle_alpha   90.00
_cell.angle_beta   90.00
_cell.angle_gamma   90.00
#
_symmetry.space_group_name_H-M   'P 1'
#
loop_
_entity.id
_entity.type
_entity.pdbx_description
1 polymer ?
#
loop_
_entity_poly.entity_id
_entity_poly.type
_entity_poly.pdbx_seq_one_letter_code
_entity_poly.pdbx_strand_id
1 'polypeptide(L)'
;KKSSGTSAGNTEAKNTTAKGTGTQQRSSKAKTTKIGTTIKEPLFGKELANVKVTSNRLAGACFYVVSGHGGPDPGAIGRVGKHELHEDEYAYDIALRLARNLMQEGAEVHIIIQDAKDGIRDDSYLSNSKRETCMGDAIPLNQVQRLQQRCNKINALYQKDRKNYSYCRAIFIHVDSRSKGKQTDVFFYHSNKKAVSKRLANNMKDTFESKYGKHQPNRGFSGTVSGRNLYVLSHTTPASVFVELGNIQNSFDQRRLVINSNRQALAKWLMEGFLKDYKEKK
;
A
#
# COMPACT_ATOMS: atom_id res chain seq x y z
N LYS A 1 -69.94 29.88 26.28
CA LYS A 1 -70.03 30.02 27.75
C LYS A 1 -68.60 30.04 28.31
N LYS A 2 -68.23 31.21 28.75
CA LYS A 2 -67.56 31.60 30.00
C LYS A 2 -66.22 30.99 30.25
N SER A 3 -65.19 31.69 30.47
CA SER A 3 -64.83 32.98 31.06
C SER A 3 -63.56 32.74 31.90
N SER A 4 -62.61 33.56 31.66
CA SER A 4 -61.85 34.40 32.57
C SER A 4 -60.86 33.77 33.52
N GLY A 5 -59.67 34.40 33.56
CA GLY A 5 -58.97 34.69 34.75
C GLY A 5 -57.49 34.99 34.55
N THR A 6 -57.22 36.27 34.53
CA THR A 6 -55.94 36.92 34.67
C THR A 6 -55.16 36.59 35.97
N SER A 7 -53.88 36.49 35.97
CA SER A 7 -53.04 37.21 36.97
C SER A 7 -51.56 37.25 36.51
N ALA A 8 -51.01 38.46 36.60
CA ALA A 8 -49.63 38.79 36.38
C ALA A 8 -48.77 38.45 37.61
N GLY A 9 -47.58 38.02 37.41
CA GLY A 9 -46.57 37.92 38.46
C GLY A 9 -45.16 38.14 37.87
N ASN A 10 -44.67 39.32 38.12
CA ASN A 10 -43.34 39.78 37.79
C ASN A 10 -42.31 39.17 38.74
N THR A 11 -41.20 38.54 38.27
CA THR A 11 -39.97 38.42 39.05
C THR A 11 -38.76 38.17 38.16
N GLU A 12 -37.91 39.15 38.25
CA GLU A 12 -36.43 39.24 38.14
C GLU A 12 -35.62 38.24 37.33
N ALA A 13 -34.89 38.80 36.38
CA ALA A 13 -33.77 38.21 35.67
C ALA A 13 -32.59 37.87 36.62
N LYS A 14 -32.15 36.63 36.66
CA LYS A 14 -30.83 36.23 37.14
C LYS A 14 -29.95 35.81 35.96
N ASN A 15 -28.97 36.66 35.75
CA ASN A 15 -27.84 36.49 34.87
C ASN A 15 -27.01 35.24 35.32
N THR A 16 -26.99 34.18 34.57
CA THR A 16 -26.08 33.06 34.77
C THR A 16 -25.18 32.94 33.55
N THR A 17 -23.92 33.34 33.76
CA THR A 17 -22.80 33.17 32.86
C THR A 17 -22.66 31.72 32.38
N ALA A 18 -22.83 31.51 31.08
CA ALA A 18 -22.52 30.27 30.42
C ALA A 18 -21.03 29.98 30.46
N LYS A 19 -20.63 28.99 31.23
CA LYS A 19 -19.30 28.38 31.14
C LYS A 19 -19.15 27.72 29.78
N GLY A 20 -18.25 28.21 28.96
CA GLY A 20 -17.82 27.58 27.72
C GLY A 20 -17.25 26.19 28.00
N THR A 21 -17.94 25.17 27.51
CA THR A 21 -17.40 23.81 27.41
C THR A 21 -16.34 23.80 26.31
N GLY A 22 -15.10 24.02 26.71
CA GLY A 22 -13.95 23.81 25.84
C GLY A 22 -13.90 22.33 25.45
N THR A 23 -14.21 22.05 24.20
CA THR A 23 -13.98 20.75 23.58
C THR A 23 -12.47 20.50 23.58
N GLN A 24 -11.98 19.75 24.55
CA GLN A 24 -10.61 19.25 24.53
C GLN A 24 -10.47 18.33 23.32
N GLN A 25 -9.86 18.82 22.29
CA GLN A 25 -9.39 18.04 21.16
C GLN A 25 -8.30 17.09 21.71
N ARG A 26 -8.71 15.84 22.01
CA ARG A 26 -7.77 14.78 22.32
C ARG A 26 -6.91 14.54 21.09
N SER A 27 -5.74 15.13 21.04
CA SER A 27 -4.70 14.69 20.10
C SER A 27 -4.26 13.29 20.54
N SER A 28 -4.81 12.26 19.89
CA SER A 28 -4.28 10.92 20.02
C SER A 28 -2.86 10.95 19.48
N LYS A 29 -1.88 10.81 20.36
CA LYS A 29 -0.48 10.69 19.95
C LYS A 29 -0.37 9.50 18.99
N ALA A 30 0.08 9.76 17.76
CA ALA A 30 0.25 8.71 16.75
C ALA A 30 1.12 7.58 17.34
N LYS A 31 0.69 6.33 17.15
CA LYS A 31 1.46 5.16 17.55
C LYS A 31 2.75 5.12 16.75
N THR A 32 3.89 5.09 17.41
CA THR A 32 5.22 5.09 16.76
C THR A 32 6.07 3.95 17.30
N THR A 33 6.79 3.27 16.43
CA THR A 33 7.76 2.25 16.81
C THR A 33 9.12 2.91 17.01
N LYS A 34 9.78 2.62 18.14
CA LYS A 34 11.07 3.23 18.48
C LYS A 34 12.20 2.63 17.65
N ILE A 35 13.19 3.48 17.28
CA ILE A 35 14.46 3.01 16.69
C ILE A 35 15.12 2.00 17.64
N GLY A 36 15.68 0.93 17.06
CA GLY A 36 16.29 -0.16 17.82
C GLY A 36 15.31 -1.29 18.20
N THR A 37 13.98 -1.08 18.08
CA THR A 37 13.00 -2.16 18.26
C THR A 37 13.19 -3.22 17.17
N THR A 38 13.05 -4.50 17.56
CA THR A 38 12.99 -5.61 16.61
C THR A 38 11.52 -6.06 16.47
N ILE A 39 11.01 -5.99 15.25
CA ILE A 39 9.69 -6.50 14.87
C ILE A 39 9.88 -7.92 14.33
N LYS A 40 9.06 -8.86 14.77
CA LYS A 40 9.05 -10.22 14.24
C LYS A 40 7.94 -10.36 13.20
N GLU A 41 8.33 -10.58 11.93
CA GLU A 41 7.42 -10.84 10.82
C GLU A 41 7.80 -12.15 10.11
N PRO A 42 7.14 -13.26 10.47
CA PRO A 42 7.47 -14.59 9.92
C PRO A 42 7.32 -14.70 8.41
N LEU A 43 6.45 -13.88 7.80
CA LEU A 43 6.24 -13.87 6.34
C LEU A 43 7.49 -13.51 5.54
N PHE A 44 8.50 -12.90 6.15
CA PHE A 44 9.77 -12.62 5.46
C PHE A 44 10.71 -13.84 5.32
N GLY A 45 10.32 -14.97 5.91
CA GLY A 45 11.16 -16.17 5.97
C GLY A 45 12.11 -16.16 7.17
N LYS A 46 12.63 -17.34 7.51
CA LYS A 46 13.40 -17.59 8.75
C LYS A 46 14.54 -16.60 8.98
N GLU A 47 15.30 -16.27 7.91
CA GLU A 47 16.50 -15.43 8.01
C GLU A 47 16.15 -13.94 8.15
N LEU A 48 15.06 -13.48 7.56
CA LEU A 48 14.67 -12.08 7.48
C LEU A 48 13.50 -11.70 8.39
N ALA A 49 12.96 -12.67 9.15
CA ALA A 49 11.79 -12.47 10.03
C ALA A 49 12.02 -11.42 11.12
N ASN A 50 13.26 -11.23 11.58
CA ASN A 50 13.59 -10.22 12.56
C ASN A 50 13.94 -8.90 11.87
N VAL A 51 13.07 -7.90 11.99
CA VAL A 51 13.22 -6.59 11.35
C VAL A 51 13.62 -5.56 12.38
N LYS A 52 14.85 -5.08 12.33
CA LYS A 52 15.31 -3.99 13.18
C LYS A 52 14.84 -2.65 12.64
N VAL A 53 14.13 -1.87 13.44
CA VAL A 53 13.77 -0.50 13.12
C VAL A 53 15.02 0.37 13.18
N THR A 54 15.46 0.89 12.05
CA THR A 54 16.71 1.64 11.92
C THR A 54 16.49 3.15 11.78
N SER A 55 15.25 3.55 11.57
CA SER A 55 14.88 4.94 11.34
C SER A 55 13.42 5.19 11.80
N ASN A 56 13.06 6.45 11.97
CA ASN A 56 11.70 6.87 12.31
C ASN A 56 11.07 7.77 11.23
N ARG A 57 11.62 7.75 10.00
CA ARG A 57 11.17 8.63 8.91
C ARG A 57 9.71 8.40 8.50
N LEU A 58 9.16 7.21 8.78
CA LEU A 58 7.75 6.85 8.55
C LEU A 58 7.00 6.59 9.87
N ALA A 59 7.52 7.07 11.00
CA ALA A 59 6.82 6.96 12.27
C ALA A 59 5.45 7.64 12.21
N GLY A 60 4.39 6.96 12.63
CA GLY A 60 3.01 7.43 12.53
C GLY A 60 2.36 7.21 11.15
N ALA A 61 3.02 6.48 10.26
CA ALA A 61 2.45 5.99 9.02
C ALA A 61 2.00 4.52 9.14
N CYS A 62 0.94 4.17 8.41
CA CYS A 62 0.40 2.82 8.29
C CYS A 62 0.20 2.47 6.81
N PHE A 63 0.65 1.28 6.42
CA PHE A 63 0.60 0.83 5.04
C PHE A 63 -0.13 -0.51 4.90
N TYR A 64 -0.94 -0.63 3.85
CA TYR A 64 -1.59 -1.85 3.41
C TYR A 64 -0.91 -2.28 2.10
N VAL A 65 -0.03 -3.28 2.19
CA VAL A 65 0.76 -3.77 1.06
C VAL A 65 0.08 -5.01 0.47
N VAL A 66 -0.27 -4.93 -0.80
CA VAL A 66 -1.03 -5.97 -1.51
C VAL A 66 -0.26 -6.39 -2.75
N SER A 67 0.18 -7.64 -2.82
CA SER A 67 0.57 -8.25 -4.09
C SER A 67 -0.68 -8.55 -4.92
N GLY A 68 -0.61 -8.34 -6.22
CA GLY A 68 -1.65 -8.74 -7.16
C GLY A 68 -1.80 -10.25 -7.19
N HIS A 69 -2.98 -10.72 -7.64
CA HIS A 69 -3.25 -12.14 -7.87
C HIS A 69 -3.11 -13.02 -6.61
N GLY A 70 -2.56 -14.24 -6.74
CA GLY A 70 -2.34 -15.19 -5.66
C GLY A 70 -3.45 -16.25 -5.51
N GLY A 71 -3.14 -17.37 -4.84
CA GLY A 71 -4.01 -18.50 -4.69
C GLY A 71 -4.32 -19.17 -6.03
N PRO A 72 -5.60 -19.19 -6.47
CA PRO A 72 -5.97 -19.79 -7.74
C PRO A 72 -5.60 -18.96 -8.99
N ASP A 73 -5.10 -17.75 -8.81
CA ASP A 73 -4.85 -16.79 -9.87
C ASP A 73 -3.36 -16.43 -9.95
N PRO A 74 -2.59 -17.00 -10.90
CA PRO A 74 -1.17 -16.72 -11.07
C PRO A 74 -0.90 -15.35 -11.71
N GLY A 75 -1.93 -14.63 -12.15
CA GLY A 75 -1.77 -13.41 -12.95
C GLY A 75 -1.22 -13.68 -14.34
N ALA A 76 -0.47 -12.74 -14.86
CA ALA A 76 0.22 -12.88 -16.15
C ALA A 76 1.38 -13.87 -16.04
N ILE A 77 1.62 -14.62 -17.11
CA ILE A 77 2.73 -15.57 -17.19
C ILE A 77 3.68 -15.15 -18.29
N GLY A 78 4.93 -14.86 -17.91
CA GLY A 78 6.06 -14.66 -18.82
C GLY A 78 6.90 -15.91 -18.94
N ARG A 79 7.92 -15.90 -19.81
CA ARG A 79 8.83 -17.05 -19.99
C ARG A 79 10.25 -16.57 -20.29
N VAL A 80 11.21 -17.19 -19.60
CA VAL A 80 12.64 -17.06 -19.88
C VAL A 80 13.23 -18.44 -20.08
N GLY A 81 13.59 -18.78 -21.33
CA GLY A 81 14.00 -20.13 -21.67
C GLY A 81 12.91 -21.15 -21.31
N LYS A 82 13.27 -22.12 -20.47
CA LYS A 82 12.34 -23.16 -19.96
C LYS A 82 11.55 -22.75 -18.72
N HIS A 83 11.84 -21.58 -18.15
CA HIS A 83 11.25 -21.12 -16.88
C HIS A 83 10.05 -20.24 -17.13
N GLU A 84 8.94 -20.52 -16.48
CA GLU A 84 7.78 -19.64 -16.40
C GLU A 84 7.97 -18.62 -15.29
N LEU A 85 7.56 -17.37 -15.57
CA LEU A 85 7.52 -16.30 -14.59
C LEU A 85 6.05 -16.03 -14.29
N HIS A 86 5.62 -16.25 -13.06
CA HIS A 86 4.25 -15.99 -12.60
C HIS A 86 4.17 -14.64 -11.92
N GLU A 87 3.26 -13.80 -12.35
CA GLU A 87 3.12 -12.42 -11.86
C GLU A 87 2.95 -12.36 -10.35
N ASP A 88 2.08 -13.21 -9.80
CA ASP A 88 1.77 -13.25 -8.37
C ASP A 88 3.01 -13.49 -7.50
N GLU A 89 3.91 -14.39 -7.93
CA GLU A 89 5.12 -14.74 -7.18
C GLU A 89 6.12 -13.57 -7.10
N TYR A 90 6.34 -12.88 -8.24
CA TYR A 90 7.25 -11.73 -8.27
C TYR A 90 6.64 -10.50 -7.60
N ALA A 91 5.33 -10.28 -7.77
CA ALA A 91 4.61 -9.23 -7.06
C ALA A 91 4.66 -9.44 -5.54
N TYR A 92 4.53 -10.71 -5.09
CA TYR A 92 4.61 -11.07 -3.67
C TYR A 92 6.01 -10.84 -3.10
N ASP A 93 7.07 -11.30 -3.78
CA ASP A 93 8.44 -11.07 -3.33
C ASP A 93 8.78 -9.57 -3.22
N ILE A 94 8.36 -8.76 -4.19
CA ILE A 94 8.55 -7.30 -4.14
C ILE A 94 7.70 -6.68 -3.01
N ALA A 95 6.47 -7.16 -2.79
CA ALA A 95 5.61 -6.70 -1.71
C ALA A 95 6.23 -6.96 -0.32
N LEU A 96 6.81 -8.15 -0.11
CA LEU A 96 7.51 -8.48 1.14
C LEU A 96 8.74 -7.59 1.35
N ARG A 97 9.55 -7.37 0.31
CA ARG A 97 10.71 -6.46 0.37
C ARG A 97 10.29 -5.03 0.70
N LEU A 98 9.21 -4.55 0.09
CA LEU A 98 8.64 -3.22 0.40
C LEU A 98 8.17 -3.16 1.85
N ALA A 99 7.40 -4.14 2.31
CA ALA A 99 6.89 -4.21 3.67
C ALA A 99 8.04 -4.15 4.69
N ARG A 100 9.10 -4.94 4.46
CA ARG A 100 10.28 -4.95 5.31
C ARG A 100 10.99 -3.59 5.32
N ASN A 101 11.17 -2.95 4.16
CA ASN A 101 11.77 -1.61 4.08
C ASN A 101 10.94 -0.57 4.85
N LEU A 102 9.60 -0.61 4.74
CA LEU A 102 8.70 0.31 5.46
C LEU A 102 8.76 0.11 6.97
N MET A 103 8.81 -1.15 7.45
CA MET A 103 8.98 -1.47 8.87
C MET A 103 10.32 -0.95 9.41
N GLN A 104 11.41 -1.06 8.66
CA GLN A 104 12.72 -0.52 9.03
C GLN A 104 12.71 1.00 9.22
N GLU A 105 11.80 1.71 8.55
CA GLU A 105 11.57 3.15 8.65
C GLU A 105 10.59 3.55 9.78
N GLY A 106 10.15 2.58 10.58
CA GLY A 106 9.26 2.80 11.73
C GLY A 106 7.77 2.84 11.43
N ALA A 107 7.35 2.42 10.23
CA ALA A 107 5.95 2.33 9.85
C ALA A 107 5.25 1.10 10.44
N GLU A 108 3.94 1.21 10.64
CA GLU A 108 3.04 0.05 10.74
C GLU A 108 2.75 -0.49 9.35
N VAL A 109 2.77 -1.82 9.18
CA VAL A 109 2.56 -2.44 7.87
C VAL A 109 1.68 -3.67 8.00
N HIS A 110 0.66 -3.73 7.15
CA HIS A 110 -0.20 -4.91 6.98
C HIS A 110 0.07 -5.52 5.61
N ILE A 111 0.50 -6.79 5.60
CA ILE A 111 0.68 -7.60 4.39
C ILE A 111 -0.64 -8.34 4.15
N ILE A 112 -1.33 -7.99 3.06
CA ILE A 112 -2.71 -8.44 2.83
C ILE A 112 -2.76 -9.83 2.20
N ILE A 113 -1.92 -10.10 1.19
CA ILE A 113 -1.78 -11.42 0.60
C ILE A 113 -0.56 -12.09 1.22
N GLN A 114 -0.71 -13.32 1.68
CA GLN A 114 0.26 -13.99 2.53
C GLN A 114 0.48 -15.43 2.08
N ASP A 115 1.74 -15.86 1.98
CA ASP A 115 2.14 -17.27 1.94
C ASP A 115 3.02 -17.56 3.16
N ALA A 116 2.58 -18.48 4.01
CA ALA A 116 3.28 -18.83 5.25
C ALA A 116 4.60 -19.59 5.02
N LYS A 117 4.86 -20.08 3.81
CA LYS A 117 6.06 -20.85 3.46
C LYS A 117 7.05 -20.09 2.62
N ASP A 118 6.55 -19.26 1.68
CA ASP A 118 7.40 -18.50 0.80
C ASP A 118 7.72 -17.14 1.42
N GLY A 119 8.97 -16.97 1.86
CA GLY A 119 9.49 -15.71 2.34
C GLY A 119 10.00 -14.80 1.21
N ILE A 120 10.87 -13.85 1.57
CA ILE A 120 11.69 -13.11 0.59
C ILE A 120 12.67 -14.10 -0.02
N ARG A 121 12.69 -14.21 -1.35
CA ARG A 121 13.47 -15.20 -2.09
C ARG A 121 14.51 -14.52 -2.99
N ASP A 122 15.73 -15.03 -3.00
CA ASP A 122 16.81 -14.51 -3.85
C ASP A 122 16.96 -15.27 -5.17
N ASP A 123 16.20 -16.34 -5.36
CA ASP A 123 16.17 -17.11 -6.60
C ASP A 123 15.77 -16.25 -7.80
N SER A 124 16.38 -16.52 -8.95
CA SER A 124 16.02 -15.85 -10.21
C SER A 124 14.65 -16.29 -10.72
N TYR A 125 14.35 -17.59 -10.58
CA TYR A 125 13.10 -18.18 -11.02
C TYR A 125 12.31 -18.65 -9.81
N LEU A 126 11.27 -17.91 -9.47
CA LEU A 126 10.42 -18.20 -8.32
C LEU A 126 9.44 -19.34 -8.68
N SER A 127 9.40 -20.35 -7.83
CA SER A 127 8.45 -21.46 -8.00
C SER A 127 7.03 -20.98 -7.73
N ASN A 128 6.10 -21.41 -8.58
CA ASN A 128 4.69 -21.10 -8.40
C ASN A 128 4.12 -21.85 -7.18
N SER A 129 3.31 -21.13 -6.43
CA SER A 129 2.53 -21.62 -5.31
C SER A 129 1.03 -21.33 -5.55
N LYS A 130 0.17 -22.00 -4.82
CA LYS A 130 -1.27 -21.68 -4.75
C LYS A 130 -1.73 -21.63 -3.29
N ARG A 131 -0.77 -21.43 -2.39
CA ARG A 131 -1.01 -21.45 -0.94
C ARG A 131 -1.35 -20.09 -0.38
N GLU A 132 -1.28 -19.04 -1.20
CA GLU A 132 -1.55 -17.68 -0.76
C GLU A 132 -2.95 -17.57 -0.17
N THR A 133 -3.03 -16.82 0.90
CA THR A 133 -4.27 -16.48 1.60
C THR A 133 -4.44 -14.95 1.65
N CYS A 134 -5.65 -14.51 1.84
CA CYS A 134 -5.92 -13.11 2.17
C CYS A 134 -6.03 -12.97 3.69
N MET A 135 -4.89 -12.72 4.34
CA MET A 135 -4.77 -12.65 5.81
C MET A 135 -5.36 -13.90 6.51
N GLY A 136 -4.96 -15.08 6.03
CA GLY A 136 -5.39 -16.38 6.57
C GLY A 136 -6.66 -16.96 5.92
N ASP A 137 -7.47 -16.17 5.23
CA ASP A 137 -8.65 -16.66 4.54
C ASP A 137 -8.31 -17.16 3.11
N ALA A 138 -8.92 -18.26 2.69
CA ALA A 138 -8.78 -18.78 1.33
C ALA A 138 -9.17 -17.71 0.29
N ILE A 139 -8.38 -17.62 -0.78
CA ILE A 139 -8.66 -16.68 -1.88
C ILE A 139 -9.72 -17.31 -2.81
N PRO A 140 -10.86 -16.63 -3.05
CA PRO A 140 -11.92 -17.17 -3.90
C PRO A 140 -11.49 -17.37 -5.35
N LEU A 141 -12.07 -18.36 -6.03
CA LEU A 141 -11.85 -18.56 -7.46
C LEU A 141 -12.43 -17.42 -8.31
N ASN A 142 -13.55 -16.85 -7.90
CA ASN A 142 -14.19 -15.75 -8.61
C ASN A 142 -13.39 -14.45 -8.47
N GLN A 143 -13.07 -13.81 -9.60
CA GLN A 143 -12.24 -12.60 -9.64
C GLN A 143 -12.84 -11.44 -8.83
N VAL A 144 -14.14 -11.17 -8.97
CA VAL A 144 -14.78 -10.06 -8.25
C VAL A 144 -14.72 -10.29 -6.75
N GLN A 145 -14.99 -11.52 -6.31
CA GLN A 145 -14.91 -11.89 -4.90
C GLN A 145 -13.48 -11.77 -4.35
N ARG A 146 -12.45 -12.14 -5.14
CA ARG A 146 -11.04 -11.94 -4.74
C ARG A 146 -10.71 -10.46 -4.52
N LEU A 147 -11.12 -9.62 -5.46
CA LEU A 147 -10.89 -8.16 -5.36
C LEU A 147 -11.64 -7.56 -4.17
N GLN A 148 -12.89 -7.97 -3.99
CA GLN A 148 -13.71 -7.52 -2.85
C GLN A 148 -13.13 -7.96 -1.51
N GLN A 149 -12.66 -9.21 -1.40
CA GLN A 149 -12.07 -9.76 -0.18
C GLN A 149 -10.91 -8.88 0.32
N ARG A 150 -9.93 -8.56 -0.56
CA ARG A 150 -8.79 -7.72 -0.17
C ARG A 150 -9.18 -6.28 0.15
N CYS A 151 -10.12 -5.70 -0.57
CA CYS A 151 -10.65 -4.38 -0.23
C CYS A 151 -11.34 -4.36 1.14
N ASN A 152 -12.13 -5.38 1.46
CA ASN A 152 -12.81 -5.50 2.75
C ASN A 152 -11.81 -5.63 3.91
N LYS A 153 -10.75 -6.44 3.74
CA LYS A 153 -9.67 -6.56 4.74
C LYS A 153 -8.99 -5.22 5.00
N ILE A 154 -8.60 -4.52 3.94
CA ILE A 154 -7.97 -3.19 4.03
C ILE A 154 -8.90 -2.20 4.74
N ASN A 155 -10.17 -2.15 4.34
CA ASN A 155 -11.13 -1.20 4.89
C ASN A 155 -11.40 -1.45 6.37
N ALA A 156 -11.51 -2.72 6.79
CA ALA A 156 -11.68 -3.09 8.19
C ALA A 156 -10.47 -2.69 9.05
N LEU A 157 -9.25 -2.92 8.56
CA LEU A 157 -8.02 -2.48 9.21
C LEU A 157 -7.96 -0.95 9.29
N TYR A 158 -8.23 -0.27 8.18
CA TYR A 158 -8.20 1.19 8.12
C TYR A 158 -9.13 1.86 9.13
N GLN A 159 -10.32 1.31 9.40
CA GLN A 159 -11.23 1.88 10.40
C GLN A 159 -10.62 1.88 11.82
N LYS A 160 -9.75 0.92 12.11
CA LYS A 160 -9.01 0.84 13.38
C LYS A 160 -7.79 1.77 13.35
N ASP A 161 -7.01 1.69 12.28
CA ASP A 161 -5.70 2.32 12.16
C ASP A 161 -5.78 3.84 12.06
N ARG A 162 -6.78 4.38 11.34
CA ARG A 162 -6.98 5.84 11.18
C ARG A 162 -7.11 6.62 12.49
N LYS A 163 -7.38 5.92 13.60
CA LYS A 163 -7.43 6.53 14.93
C LYS A 163 -6.05 6.73 15.54
N ASN A 164 -5.06 5.95 15.09
CA ASN A 164 -3.71 5.89 15.65
C ASN A 164 -2.64 6.41 14.68
N TYR A 165 -2.93 6.44 13.39
CA TYR A 165 -1.99 6.83 12.34
C TYR A 165 -2.56 7.97 11.49
N SER A 166 -1.79 9.04 11.35
CA SER A 166 -2.19 10.23 10.57
C SER A 166 -1.99 10.07 9.06
N TYR A 167 -1.31 9.00 8.65
CA TYR A 167 -1.00 8.72 7.26
C TYR A 167 -1.21 7.22 6.99
N CYS A 168 -2.30 6.89 6.29
CA CYS A 168 -2.62 5.53 5.90
C CYS A 168 -2.66 5.43 4.37
N ARG A 169 -1.94 4.47 3.77
CA ARG A 169 -1.86 4.27 2.31
C ARG A 169 -1.93 2.80 1.96
N ALA A 170 -2.59 2.51 0.84
CA ALA A 170 -2.58 1.18 0.24
C ALA A 170 -1.80 1.19 -1.07
N ILE A 171 -1.13 0.08 -1.36
CA ILE A 171 -0.45 -0.16 -2.64
C ILE A 171 -0.80 -1.54 -3.16
N PHE A 172 -1.16 -1.61 -4.45
CA PHE A 172 -1.41 -2.84 -5.19
C PHE A 172 -0.29 -3.03 -6.21
N ILE A 173 0.49 -4.10 -6.04
CA ILE A 173 1.70 -4.36 -6.82
C ILE A 173 1.41 -5.42 -7.86
N HIS A 174 1.64 -5.09 -9.12
CA HIS A 174 1.39 -5.92 -10.30
C HIS A 174 2.56 -5.85 -11.28
N VAL A 175 2.55 -6.74 -12.27
CA VAL A 175 3.45 -6.73 -13.42
C VAL A 175 2.62 -6.90 -14.69
N ASP A 176 2.64 -5.91 -15.57
CA ASP A 176 1.80 -5.84 -16.76
C ASP A 176 2.14 -6.94 -17.80
N SER A 177 1.15 -7.34 -18.59
CA SER A 177 1.31 -8.22 -19.76
C SER A 177 0.59 -7.72 -21.02
N ARG A 178 -0.06 -6.56 -20.96
CA ARG A 178 -0.93 -6.06 -22.05
C ARG A 178 -0.21 -5.63 -23.29
N SER A 179 1.07 -5.33 -23.19
CA SER A 179 1.89 -4.82 -24.28
C SER A 179 2.92 -5.85 -24.71
N LYS A 180 2.49 -6.96 -25.30
CA LYS A 180 3.37 -8.04 -25.80
C LYS A 180 4.60 -7.46 -26.50
N GLY A 181 5.80 -7.87 -26.06
CA GLY A 181 7.07 -7.45 -26.65
C GLY A 181 7.48 -6.00 -26.36
N LYS A 182 6.61 -5.15 -25.84
CA LYS A 182 6.92 -3.74 -25.56
C LYS A 182 7.56 -3.59 -24.17
N GLN A 183 8.68 -2.89 -24.13
CA GLN A 183 9.28 -2.47 -22.87
C GLN A 183 8.36 -1.48 -22.15
N THR A 184 8.21 -1.67 -20.85
CA THR A 184 7.41 -0.82 -19.98
C THR A 184 8.23 -0.48 -18.76
N ASP A 185 8.41 0.80 -18.43
CA ASP A 185 9.15 1.14 -17.22
C ASP A 185 8.30 0.90 -15.99
N VAL A 186 7.26 1.73 -15.82
CA VAL A 186 6.33 1.58 -14.71
C VAL A 186 5.06 2.37 -14.99
N PHE A 187 3.91 1.83 -14.62
CA PHE A 187 2.66 2.57 -14.63
C PHE A 187 2.13 2.72 -13.22
N PHE A 188 1.72 3.93 -12.86
CA PHE A 188 1.04 4.23 -11.62
C PHE A 188 -0.39 4.65 -11.91
N TYR A 189 -1.35 3.91 -11.35
CA TYR A 189 -2.76 4.22 -11.46
C TYR A 189 -3.33 4.69 -10.13
N HIS A 190 -4.22 5.67 -10.19
CA HIS A 190 -4.92 6.20 -9.03
C HIS A 190 -6.42 6.31 -9.29
N SER A 191 -7.22 6.41 -8.25
CA SER A 191 -8.63 6.75 -8.38
C SER A 191 -8.80 8.22 -8.79
N ASN A 192 -9.62 8.49 -9.80
CA ASN A 192 -9.98 9.86 -10.21
C ASN A 192 -10.70 10.65 -9.12
N LYS A 193 -11.28 9.96 -8.13
CA LYS A 193 -12.07 10.58 -7.05
C LYS A 193 -11.23 11.06 -5.87
N LYS A 194 -9.92 10.80 -5.84
CA LYS A 194 -9.06 11.07 -4.68
C LYS A 194 -7.80 11.84 -5.08
N ALA A 195 -7.79 13.15 -4.83
CA ALA A 195 -6.63 14.01 -5.10
C ALA A 195 -5.36 13.52 -4.37
N VAL A 196 -5.50 13.00 -3.15
CA VAL A 196 -4.37 12.43 -2.39
C VAL A 196 -3.75 11.22 -3.09
N SER A 197 -4.58 10.36 -3.71
CA SER A 197 -4.08 9.22 -4.50
C SER A 197 -3.33 9.66 -5.75
N LYS A 198 -3.80 10.71 -6.41
CA LYS A 198 -3.10 11.32 -7.57
C LYS A 198 -1.74 11.89 -7.15
N ARG A 199 -1.67 12.62 -6.04
CA ARG A 199 -0.39 13.14 -5.50
C ARG A 199 0.57 12.00 -5.20
N LEU A 200 0.11 10.95 -4.51
CA LEU A 200 0.90 9.77 -4.22
C LEU A 200 1.47 9.13 -5.50
N ALA A 201 0.63 8.91 -6.52
CA ALA A 201 1.05 8.33 -7.79
C ALA A 201 2.11 9.20 -8.50
N ASN A 202 1.97 10.53 -8.48
CA ASN A 202 2.95 11.45 -9.03
C ASN A 202 4.28 11.39 -8.24
N ASN A 203 4.23 11.38 -6.91
CA ASN A 203 5.43 11.25 -6.06
C ASN A 203 6.18 9.94 -6.31
N MET A 204 5.45 8.84 -6.54
CA MET A 204 6.03 7.55 -6.96
C MET A 204 6.72 7.67 -8.32
N LYS A 205 6.02 8.22 -9.33
CA LYS A 205 6.56 8.39 -10.69
C LYS A 205 7.83 9.24 -10.69
N ASP A 206 7.81 10.39 -10.01
CA ASP A 206 8.96 11.29 -9.93
C ASP A 206 10.17 10.62 -9.25
N THR A 207 9.90 9.82 -8.21
CA THR A 207 10.96 9.03 -7.54
C THR A 207 11.58 8.03 -8.50
N PHE A 208 10.77 7.28 -9.24
CA PHE A 208 11.25 6.32 -10.23
C PHE A 208 12.03 6.99 -11.36
N GLU A 209 11.53 8.10 -11.91
CA GLU A 209 12.20 8.89 -12.94
C GLU A 209 13.59 9.34 -12.48
N SER A 210 13.71 9.91 -11.29
CA SER A 210 14.98 10.30 -10.68
C SER A 210 15.93 9.10 -10.51
N LYS A 211 15.42 7.94 -10.08
CA LYS A 211 16.24 6.73 -9.92
C LYS A 211 16.71 6.17 -11.24
N TYR A 212 15.83 6.12 -12.25
CA TYR A 212 16.24 5.70 -13.60
C TYR A 212 17.31 6.64 -14.18
N GLY A 213 17.12 7.96 -14.06
CA GLY A 213 18.12 8.94 -14.50
C GLY A 213 19.48 8.75 -13.84
N LYS A 214 19.50 8.39 -12.54
CA LYS A 214 20.75 8.15 -11.80
C LYS A 214 21.42 6.82 -12.17
N HIS A 215 20.65 5.74 -12.27
CA HIS A 215 21.19 4.39 -12.41
C HIS A 215 21.31 3.92 -13.86
N GLN A 216 20.56 4.53 -14.76
CA GLN A 216 20.55 4.23 -16.20
C GLN A 216 20.55 5.53 -17.01
N PRO A 217 21.61 6.34 -16.90
CA PRO A 217 21.72 7.59 -17.65
C PRO A 217 21.64 7.31 -19.15
N ASN A 218 21.04 8.23 -19.90
CA ASN A 218 20.85 8.16 -21.35
C ASN A 218 19.85 7.11 -21.86
N ARG A 219 19.20 6.33 -20.99
CA ARG A 219 18.17 5.37 -21.41
C ARG A 219 16.80 6.02 -21.63
N GLY A 220 16.54 7.11 -20.91
CA GLY A 220 15.21 7.70 -20.79
C GLY A 220 14.33 6.97 -19.77
N PHE A 221 13.14 7.52 -19.56
CA PHE A 221 12.11 6.97 -18.67
C PHE A 221 10.74 7.14 -19.29
N SER A 222 9.97 6.06 -19.39
CA SER A 222 8.63 6.03 -19.99
C SER A 222 7.49 5.81 -18.98
N GLY A 223 7.78 5.97 -17.68
CA GLY A 223 6.79 5.80 -16.62
C GLY A 223 5.66 6.83 -16.69
N THR A 224 4.45 6.38 -16.41
CA THR A 224 3.25 7.21 -16.51
C THR A 224 2.40 7.18 -15.24
N VAL A 225 1.61 8.24 -15.06
CA VAL A 225 0.54 8.33 -14.06
C VAL A 225 -0.78 8.54 -14.76
N SER A 226 -1.79 7.75 -14.44
CA SER A 226 -3.13 7.97 -14.97
C SER A 226 -4.22 7.58 -13.97
N GLY A 227 -5.36 8.26 -14.08
CA GLY A 227 -6.56 7.91 -13.35
C GLY A 227 -7.26 6.73 -14.01
N ARG A 228 -7.61 5.70 -13.22
CA ARG A 228 -8.33 4.51 -13.69
C ARG A 228 -9.39 4.06 -12.72
N ASN A 229 -10.50 3.59 -13.27
CA ASN A 229 -11.58 3.00 -12.48
C ASN A 229 -11.32 1.50 -12.25
N LEU A 230 -10.20 1.16 -11.63
CA LEU A 230 -9.92 -0.21 -11.20
C LEU A 230 -10.72 -0.53 -9.94
N TYR A 231 -11.23 -1.76 -9.84
CA TYR A 231 -12.06 -2.20 -8.72
C TYR A 231 -11.41 -1.88 -7.37
N VAL A 232 -10.17 -2.29 -7.18
CA VAL A 232 -9.44 -2.10 -5.91
C VAL A 232 -9.22 -0.62 -5.57
N LEU A 233 -8.98 0.24 -6.57
CA LEU A 233 -8.82 1.68 -6.35
C LEU A 233 -10.14 2.36 -6.00
N SER A 234 -11.26 1.85 -6.53
CA SER A 234 -12.60 2.41 -6.32
C SER A 234 -13.20 1.97 -4.99
N HIS A 235 -12.86 0.75 -4.50
CA HIS A 235 -13.47 0.14 -3.32
C HIS A 235 -12.56 0.13 -2.08
N THR A 236 -11.34 0.66 -2.18
CA THR A 236 -10.42 0.83 -1.04
C THR A 236 -10.58 2.22 -0.44
N THR A 237 -10.87 2.28 0.86
CA THR A 237 -11.13 3.55 1.57
C THR A 237 -9.88 4.42 1.74
N PRO A 238 -8.72 3.94 2.22
CA PRO A 238 -7.52 4.76 2.30
C PRO A 238 -7.06 5.21 0.90
N ALA A 239 -6.28 6.29 0.84
CA ALA A 239 -5.64 6.69 -0.40
C ALA A 239 -4.73 5.57 -0.89
N SER A 240 -4.82 5.27 -2.18
CA SER A 240 -4.20 4.07 -2.76
C SER A 240 -3.59 4.34 -4.13
N VAL A 241 -2.58 3.55 -4.45
CA VAL A 241 -1.95 3.49 -5.76
C VAL A 241 -1.87 2.05 -6.25
N PHE A 242 -2.06 1.86 -7.54
CA PHE A 242 -1.86 0.59 -8.23
C PHE A 242 -0.65 0.75 -9.14
N VAL A 243 0.29 -0.16 -9.08
CA VAL A 243 1.54 -0.08 -9.83
C VAL A 243 1.76 -1.31 -10.69
N GLU A 244 2.17 -1.07 -11.95
CA GLU A 244 2.66 -2.09 -12.88
C GLU A 244 4.18 -1.91 -13.02
N LEU A 245 4.95 -2.89 -12.56
CA LEU A 245 6.41 -2.80 -12.44
C LEU A 245 7.17 -3.37 -13.65
N GLY A 246 6.64 -3.16 -14.85
CA GLY A 246 7.21 -3.65 -16.10
C GLY A 246 6.30 -4.61 -16.82
N ASN A 247 6.77 -5.15 -17.95
CA ASN A 247 6.05 -6.12 -18.77
C ASN A 247 6.70 -7.50 -18.63
N ILE A 248 6.00 -8.43 -17.98
CA ILE A 248 6.48 -9.80 -17.72
C ILE A 248 6.79 -10.60 -18.99
N GLN A 249 6.28 -10.15 -20.16
CA GLN A 249 6.53 -10.77 -21.47
C GLN A 249 7.64 -10.08 -22.28
N ASN A 250 8.26 -9.03 -21.75
CA ASN A 250 9.37 -8.34 -22.40
C ASN A 250 10.70 -8.77 -21.78
N SER A 251 11.66 -9.22 -22.60
CA SER A 251 12.95 -9.73 -22.13
C SER A 251 13.79 -8.72 -21.35
N PHE A 252 13.67 -7.44 -21.67
CA PHE A 252 14.36 -6.39 -20.92
C PHE A 252 13.72 -6.16 -19.55
N ASP A 253 12.39 -6.09 -19.49
CA ASP A 253 11.64 -5.89 -18.23
C ASP A 253 11.73 -7.11 -17.31
N GLN A 254 11.82 -8.33 -17.87
CA GLN A 254 12.03 -9.56 -17.10
C GLN A 254 13.27 -9.50 -16.20
N ARG A 255 14.30 -8.74 -16.58
CA ARG A 255 15.52 -8.53 -15.77
C ARG A 255 15.21 -7.86 -14.41
N ARG A 256 14.12 -7.08 -14.32
CA ARG A 256 13.66 -6.49 -13.06
C ARG A 256 13.09 -7.53 -12.12
N LEU A 257 12.63 -8.65 -12.66
CA LEU A 257 12.01 -9.74 -11.91
C LEU A 257 13.04 -10.83 -11.55
N VAL A 258 13.78 -11.31 -12.55
CA VAL A 258 14.69 -12.44 -12.34
C VAL A 258 15.96 -12.08 -11.56
N ILE A 259 16.35 -10.82 -11.53
CA ILE A 259 17.51 -10.36 -10.75
C ILE A 259 17.02 -9.86 -9.39
N ASN A 260 17.36 -10.58 -8.31
CA ASN A 260 16.88 -10.28 -6.96
C ASN A 260 17.22 -8.86 -6.48
N SER A 261 18.44 -8.37 -6.81
CA SER A 261 18.84 -6.99 -6.48
C SER A 261 17.98 -5.93 -7.18
N ASN A 262 17.44 -6.23 -8.37
CA ASN A 262 16.50 -5.35 -9.05
C ASN A 262 15.12 -5.36 -8.35
N ARG A 263 14.64 -6.52 -7.88
CA ARG A 263 13.41 -6.58 -7.05
C ARG A 263 13.58 -5.76 -5.77
N GLN A 264 14.76 -5.86 -5.14
CA GLN A 264 15.08 -5.06 -3.96
C GLN A 264 15.14 -3.56 -4.28
N ALA A 265 15.70 -3.18 -5.42
CA ALA A 265 15.74 -1.79 -5.88
C ALA A 265 14.34 -1.22 -6.11
N LEU A 266 13.45 -1.97 -6.80
CA LEU A 266 12.07 -1.58 -7.02
C LEU A 266 11.34 -1.35 -5.68
N ALA A 267 11.46 -2.28 -4.75
CA ALA A 267 10.86 -2.16 -3.41
C ALA A 267 11.40 -0.93 -2.65
N LYS A 268 12.70 -0.66 -2.74
CA LYS A 268 13.31 0.53 -2.14
C LYS A 268 12.79 1.82 -2.76
N TRP A 269 12.64 1.87 -4.07
CA TRP A 269 12.14 3.05 -4.77
C TRP A 269 10.66 3.32 -4.46
N LEU A 270 9.85 2.27 -4.32
CA LEU A 270 8.47 2.39 -3.83
C LEU A 270 8.44 2.98 -2.41
N MET A 271 9.29 2.49 -1.51
CA MET A 271 9.41 3.03 -0.15
C MET A 271 9.84 4.52 -0.17
N GLU A 272 10.80 4.88 -1.01
CA GLU A 272 11.25 6.28 -1.15
C GLU A 272 10.15 7.19 -1.73
N GLY A 273 9.31 6.67 -2.64
CA GLY A 273 8.11 7.36 -3.13
C GLY A 273 7.10 7.63 -2.01
N PHE A 274 6.90 6.67 -1.12
CA PHE A 274 6.09 6.89 0.08
C PHE A 274 6.72 7.90 1.03
N LEU A 275 8.04 7.89 1.21
CA LEU A 275 8.75 8.90 2.02
C LEU A 275 8.55 10.32 1.47
N LYS A 276 8.58 10.48 0.14
CA LYS A 276 8.32 11.76 -0.52
C LYS A 276 6.88 12.21 -0.22
N ASP A 277 5.87 11.36 -0.45
CA ASP A 277 4.47 11.69 -0.19
C ASP A 277 4.19 11.94 1.29
N TYR A 278 4.87 11.20 2.18
CA TYR A 278 4.73 11.38 3.63
C TYR A 278 5.22 12.76 4.10
N LYS A 279 6.30 13.28 3.52
CA LYS A 279 6.82 14.63 3.81
C LYS A 279 5.88 15.74 3.33
N GLU A 280 5.15 15.49 2.26
CA GLU A 280 4.22 16.42 1.62
C GLU A 280 2.77 16.31 2.13
N LYS A 281 2.53 15.54 3.19
CA LYS A 281 1.17 15.26 3.71
C LYS A 281 0.47 16.42 4.40
N LYS A 282 1.01 17.63 4.35
CA LYS A 282 0.45 18.82 4.99
C LYS A 282 -0.94 19.16 4.50
#